data_c41b8a4b8ee436e6fc206ff3254a0df9
#
_entry.id   c41b8a4b8ee436e6fc206ff3254a0df9
#
_cell.length_a   1.000
_cell.length_b   1.000
_cell.length_c   1.000
_cell.angle_alpha   90.00
_cell.angle_beta   90.00
_cell.angle_gamma   90.00
#
_symmetry.space_group_name_H-M   'P 1'
#
loop_
_entity.id
_entity.type
_entity.pdbx_description
1 polymer ?
#
loop_
_entity_poly.entity_id
_entity_poly.type
_entity_poly.pdbx_seq_one_letter_code
_entity_poly.pdbx_strand_id
1 'polypeptide(L)'
;RYVWGLRVAAPDPTLHLAKITREVAKTFWGDTAESTLATINDAFKPGGSYSWADSRIGMTDNGSIATHVGVVDFKMRVGGQTRLRTAGLAGIFTVEEHRRRGWMRQTMNDVLTALQPAGFDISLLYGIDGFYEPFGFRRAWSDYSFRVKAIDLPSEIDFELEEFTDEHPEEVIELAHRAYTSQTGSVVREGGWFTSLNEDRGHLWRGADGAIAGYVFTRLPDEQLLITDHAGEPNQVLAVVGHLMQRLERDRVTITCIPPACALARSLRQGNAREVVHHRRNGDALVRIVNLRSTLQKLIPEMKGALSRSLIPGWEGALRVDGDMESVTLHIEGGQLQIAEARADSPHVLAGPALSQLLIGTDDSEEFIEEGTLVASGEGRELASALFPARNPAMPAPDHF
;
A
#
# COMPACT_ATOMS: atom_id res chain seq x y z
N ARG A 1 -8.25 -0.44 -27.83
CA ARG A 1 -9.65 -0.86 -28.17
C ARG A 1 -10.48 0.37 -28.51
N TYR A 2 -11.32 0.31 -29.55
CA TYR A 2 -12.26 1.36 -29.93
C TYR A 2 -13.68 0.93 -29.55
N VAL A 3 -14.38 1.73 -28.78
CA VAL A 3 -15.80 1.52 -28.48
C VAL A 3 -16.51 2.88 -28.46
N TRP A 4 -17.40 3.11 -29.44
CA TRP A 4 -18.32 4.26 -29.50
C TRP A 4 -17.72 5.62 -29.07
N GLY A 5 -16.77 6.13 -29.84
CA GLY A 5 -16.18 7.45 -29.61
C GLY A 5 -15.07 7.51 -28.57
N LEU A 6 -14.58 6.36 -28.05
CA LEU A 6 -13.43 6.29 -27.16
C LEU A 6 -12.36 5.33 -27.69
N ARG A 7 -11.15 5.81 -27.84
CA ARG A 7 -9.95 5.02 -28.11
C ARG A 7 -9.11 4.93 -26.85
N VAL A 8 -8.92 3.73 -26.31
CA VAL A 8 -8.03 3.48 -25.16
C VAL A 8 -6.65 3.03 -25.62
N ALA A 9 -5.60 3.68 -25.11
CA ALA A 9 -4.21 3.38 -25.43
C ALA A 9 -3.27 3.76 -24.27
N ALA A 10 -2.03 3.24 -24.30
CA ALA A 10 -0.97 3.75 -23.46
C ALA A 10 -0.67 5.22 -23.81
N PRO A 11 -0.44 6.09 -22.84
CA PRO A 11 -0.06 7.46 -23.10
C PRO A 11 1.39 7.56 -23.60
N ASP A 12 1.68 8.58 -24.40
CA ASP A 12 3.03 8.95 -24.82
C ASP A 12 3.53 10.10 -23.93
N PRO A 13 4.68 9.99 -23.27
CA PRO A 13 5.15 11.01 -22.34
C PRO A 13 5.38 12.37 -23.02
N THR A 14 5.84 12.40 -24.26
CA THR A 14 6.12 13.65 -24.97
C THR A 14 4.87 14.41 -25.40
N LEU A 15 3.77 13.68 -25.64
CA LEU A 15 2.50 14.24 -26.11
C LEU A 15 1.50 14.51 -24.99
N HIS A 16 1.54 13.70 -23.92
CA HIS A 16 0.44 13.62 -22.98
C HIS A 16 0.79 14.07 -21.55
N LEU A 17 2.09 14.15 -21.17
CA LEU A 17 2.49 14.50 -19.79
C LEU A 17 1.78 15.77 -19.31
N ALA A 18 1.97 16.90 -19.99
CA ALA A 18 1.42 18.18 -19.56
C ALA A 18 -0.12 18.21 -19.50
N LYS A 19 -0.79 17.42 -20.33
CA LYS A 19 -2.25 17.31 -20.32
C LYS A 19 -2.74 16.46 -19.15
N ILE A 20 -2.10 15.30 -18.94
CA ILE A 20 -2.44 14.39 -17.83
C ILE A 20 -2.22 15.08 -16.49
N THR A 21 -1.05 15.66 -16.27
CA THR A 21 -0.70 16.29 -14.98
C THR A 21 -1.59 17.47 -14.66
N ARG A 22 -2.00 18.27 -15.65
CA ARG A 22 -2.96 19.37 -15.46
C ARG A 22 -4.34 18.85 -15.06
N GLU A 23 -4.86 17.81 -15.72
CA GLU A 23 -6.16 17.24 -15.36
C GLU A 23 -6.13 16.52 -14.01
N VAL A 24 -5.02 15.86 -13.67
CA VAL A 24 -4.78 15.29 -12.32
C VAL A 24 -4.80 16.41 -11.28
N ALA A 25 -4.00 17.48 -11.47
CA ALA A 25 -3.98 18.62 -10.55
C ALA A 25 -5.37 19.21 -10.36
N LYS A 26 -6.08 19.49 -11.44
CA LYS A 26 -7.44 20.02 -11.40
C LYS A 26 -8.42 19.12 -10.67
N THR A 27 -8.31 17.79 -10.88
CA THR A 27 -9.24 16.82 -10.30
C THR A 27 -9.06 16.65 -8.80
N PHE A 28 -7.81 16.67 -8.32
CA PHE A 28 -7.50 16.34 -6.92
C PHE A 28 -7.20 17.56 -6.05
N TRP A 29 -6.75 18.68 -6.63
CA TRP A 29 -6.36 19.88 -5.88
C TRP A 29 -7.18 21.14 -6.23
N GLY A 30 -8.07 21.08 -7.23
CA GLY A 30 -9.00 22.16 -7.52
C GLY A 30 -8.31 23.52 -7.66
N ASP A 31 -8.61 24.46 -6.75
CA ASP A 31 -8.10 25.83 -6.78
C ASP A 31 -6.58 25.94 -6.54
N THR A 32 -5.96 24.93 -5.91
CA THR A 32 -4.50 24.86 -5.66
C THR A 32 -3.73 24.09 -6.74
N ALA A 33 -4.40 23.75 -7.85
CA ALA A 33 -3.83 22.92 -8.92
C ALA A 33 -2.51 23.48 -9.49
N GLU A 34 -2.41 24.81 -9.67
CA GLU A 34 -1.21 25.43 -10.23
C GLU A 34 0.01 25.30 -9.31
N SER A 35 -0.16 25.39 -8.00
CA SER A 35 0.94 25.24 -7.03
C SER A 35 1.46 23.81 -6.91
N THR A 36 0.64 22.80 -7.27
CA THR A 36 0.98 21.38 -7.19
C THR A 36 1.50 20.79 -8.49
N LEU A 37 1.41 21.54 -9.61
CA LEU A 37 1.80 21.04 -10.94
C LEU A 37 3.26 20.59 -11.03
N ALA A 38 4.18 21.30 -10.38
CA ALA A 38 5.61 20.93 -10.40
C ALA A 38 5.84 19.55 -9.76
N THR A 39 5.23 19.30 -8.60
CA THR A 39 5.28 18.04 -7.89
C THR A 39 4.66 16.90 -8.69
N ILE A 40 3.48 17.14 -9.28
CA ILE A 40 2.79 16.14 -10.10
C ILE A 40 3.61 15.83 -11.36
N ASN A 41 4.18 16.83 -12.02
CA ASN A 41 5.07 16.64 -13.17
C ASN A 41 6.30 15.80 -12.80
N ASP A 42 6.89 16.02 -11.63
CA ASP A 42 8.03 15.25 -11.15
C ASP A 42 7.63 13.79 -10.86
N ALA A 43 6.50 13.55 -10.22
CA ALA A 43 5.97 12.21 -9.96
C ALA A 43 5.67 11.41 -11.25
N PHE A 44 5.25 12.11 -12.31
CA PHE A 44 4.90 11.50 -13.60
C PHE A 44 6.05 11.54 -14.63
N LYS A 45 7.22 12.05 -14.29
CA LYS A 45 8.34 12.14 -15.24
C LYS A 45 8.75 10.76 -15.75
N PRO A 46 9.22 10.66 -17.02
CA PRO A 46 9.81 9.43 -17.53
C PRO A 46 11.03 8.99 -16.71
N GLY A 47 11.11 7.68 -16.43
CA GLY A 47 12.20 7.10 -15.62
C GLY A 47 11.95 7.07 -14.12
N GLY A 48 10.81 7.61 -13.64
CA GLY A 48 10.31 7.43 -12.28
C GLY A 48 9.48 6.14 -12.13
N SER A 49 8.77 6.02 -11.02
CA SER A 49 7.89 4.88 -10.73
C SER A 49 6.58 4.86 -11.54
N TYR A 50 6.21 5.97 -12.18
CA TYR A 50 5.05 6.01 -13.08
C TYR A 50 5.33 5.24 -14.37
N SER A 51 4.55 4.17 -14.61
CA SER A 51 4.68 3.33 -15.81
C SER A 51 3.85 3.88 -16.97
N TRP A 52 4.49 4.51 -17.92
CA TRP A 52 3.87 5.00 -19.15
C TRP A 52 3.32 3.87 -20.03
N ALA A 53 3.98 2.72 -20.04
CA ALA A 53 3.59 1.57 -20.84
C ALA A 53 2.31 0.89 -20.32
N ASP A 54 2.15 0.85 -18.99
CA ASP A 54 1.05 0.15 -18.33
C ASP A 54 -0.14 1.07 -18.04
N SER A 55 0.07 2.39 -17.96
CA SER A 55 -0.98 3.41 -17.84
C SER A 55 -1.88 3.47 -19.08
N ARG A 56 -3.09 3.98 -18.92
CA ARG A 56 -4.04 4.13 -20.03
C ARG A 56 -4.72 5.50 -20.04
N ILE A 57 -4.88 6.02 -21.24
CA ILE A 57 -5.77 7.15 -21.51
C ILE A 57 -6.89 6.71 -22.46
N GLY A 58 -8.08 7.23 -22.21
CA GLY A 58 -9.16 7.19 -23.16
C GLY A 58 -9.25 8.52 -23.90
N MET A 59 -9.13 8.47 -25.21
CA MET A 59 -9.17 9.64 -26.10
C MET A 59 -10.46 9.65 -26.91
N THR A 60 -11.03 10.83 -27.09
CA THR A 60 -12.15 11.08 -28.00
C THR A 60 -11.69 11.09 -29.46
N ASP A 61 -12.63 11.08 -30.39
CA ASP A 61 -12.33 11.12 -31.84
C ASP A 61 -11.57 12.36 -32.28
N ASN A 62 -11.68 13.48 -31.55
CA ASN A 62 -10.91 14.70 -31.79
C ASN A 62 -9.53 14.71 -31.11
N GLY A 63 -9.11 13.60 -30.47
CA GLY A 63 -7.82 13.46 -29.79
C GLY A 63 -7.72 14.08 -28.40
N SER A 64 -8.81 14.54 -27.80
CA SER A 64 -8.83 15.02 -26.43
C SER A 64 -8.81 13.86 -25.43
N ILE A 65 -8.06 14.00 -24.32
CA ILE A 65 -8.07 13.02 -23.24
C ILE A 65 -9.38 13.15 -22.46
N ALA A 66 -10.14 12.08 -22.39
CA ALA A 66 -11.39 11.99 -21.66
C ALA A 66 -11.27 11.26 -20.32
N THR A 67 -10.39 10.24 -20.26
CA THR A 67 -10.15 9.43 -19.06
C THR A 67 -8.67 9.12 -18.92
N HIS A 68 -8.23 8.91 -17.68
CA HIS A 68 -6.89 8.46 -17.37
C HIS A 68 -6.91 7.48 -16.19
N VAL A 69 -6.08 6.46 -16.27
CA VAL A 69 -5.71 5.55 -15.17
C VAL A 69 -4.20 5.39 -15.22
N GLY A 70 -3.52 6.00 -14.28
CA GLY A 70 -2.07 5.88 -14.13
C GLY A 70 -1.70 4.61 -13.37
N VAL A 71 -0.52 4.07 -13.69
CA VAL A 71 0.08 2.92 -13.00
C VAL A 71 1.42 3.34 -12.43
N VAL A 72 1.58 3.21 -11.13
CA VAL A 72 2.85 3.35 -10.39
C VAL A 72 3.37 1.94 -10.11
N ASP A 73 4.59 1.64 -10.58
CA ASP A 73 5.22 0.33 -10.41
C ASP A 73 6.11 0.33 -9.17
N PHE A 74 5.78 -0.49 -8.20
CA PHE A 74 6.58 -0.64 -6.98
C PHE A 74 6.51 -2.06 -6.41
N LYS A 75 7.35 -2.34 -5.43
CA LYS A 75 7.35 -3.59 -4.68
C LYS A 75 6.78 -3.36 -3.29
N MET A 76 5.68 -4.04 -2.96
CA MET A 76 5.08 -4.03 -1.62
C MET A 76 5.59 -5.23 -0.81
N ARG A 77 5.89 -5.01 0.46
CA ARG A 77 6.24 -6.10 1.39
C ARG A 77 4.99 -6.82 1.87
N VAL A 78 5.07 -8.15 1.92
CA VAL A 78 4.12 -9.00 2.64
C VAL A 78 4.92 -9.90 3.58
N GLY A 79 4.77 -9.69 4.88
CA GLY A 79 5.63 -10.33 5.86
C GLY A 79 7.11 -9.92 5.73
N GLY A 80 8.02 -10.77 6.21
CA GLY A 80 9.45 -10.46 6.27
C GLY A 80 10.21 -10.71 4.96
N GLN A 81 9.79 -11.70 4.18
CA GLN A 81 10.57 -12.19 3.03
C GLN A 81 9.96 -11.87 1.67
N THR A 82 8.63 -11.76 1.60
CA THR A 82 7.94 -11.60 0.32
C THR A 82 7.90 -10.16 -0.15
N ARG A 83 8.11 -9.99 -1.46
CA ARG A 83 8.00 -8.72 -2.19
C ARG A 83 7.11 -8.96 -3.41
N LEU A 84 5.93 -8.35 -3.42
CA LEU A 84 4.98 -8.42 -4.53
C LEU A 84 5.17 -7.21 -5.43
N ARG A 85 5.30 -7.44 -6.75
CA ARG A 85 5.27 -6.35 -7.72
C ARG A 85 3.84 -5.83 -7.82
N THR A 86 3.68 -4.58 -7.47
CA THR A 86 2.38 -3.95 -7.24
C THR A 86 2.14 -2.85 -8.26
N ALA A 87 0.97 -2.90 -8.91
CA ALA A 87 0.48 -1.81 -9.74
C ALA A 87 -0.36 -0.86 -8.87
N GLY A 88 0.21 0.26 -8.45
CA GLY A 88 -0.52 1.33 -7.80
C GLY A 88 -1.31 2.13 -8.83
N LEU A 89 -2.64 2.12 -8.73
CA LEU A 89 -3.46 2.90 -9.66
C LEU A 89 -3.64 4.32 -9.11
N ALA A 90 -3.11 5.29 -9.83
CA ALA A 90 -3.04 6.69 -9.43
C ALA A 90 -3.57 7.66 -10.50
N GLY A 91 -3.90 8.88 -10.09
CA GLY A 91 -4.32 9.94 -11.01
C GLY A 91 -5.54 9.56 -11.85
N ILE A 92 -6.48 8.80 -11.27
CA ILE A 92 -7.67 8.30 -11.97
C ILE A 92 -8.67 9.43 -12.15
N PHE A 93 -8.93 9.84 -13.39
CA PHE A 93 -9.92 10.86 -13.65
C PHE A 93 -10.78 10.59 -14.88
N THR A 94 -11.96 11.16 -14.90
CA THR A 94 -12.80 11.40 -16.08
C THR A 94 -13.07 12.90 -16.18
N VAL A 95 -12.70 13.50 -17.30
CA VAL A 95 -13.00 14.90 -17.58
C VAL A 95 -14.52 15.12 -17.47
N GLU A 96 -14.93 16.19 -16.82
CA GLU A 96 -16.31 16.41 -16.38
C GLU A 96 -17.37 16.24 -17.49
N GLU A 97 -17.12 16.82 -18.65
CA GLU A 97 -18.01 16.75 -19.82
C GLU A 97 -18.14 15.35 -20.41
N HIS A 98 -17.28 14.42 -20.01
CA HIS A 98 -17.24 13.03 -20.47
C HIS A 98 -17.73 12.02 -19.42
N ARG A 99 -18.17 12.49 -18.25
CA ARG A 99 -18.70 11.62 -17.19
C ARG A 99 -20.00 10.93 -17.61
N ARG A 100 -20.35 9.84 -16.91
CA ARG A 100 -21.57 9.03 -17.07
C ARG A 100 -21.73 8.35 -18.44
N ARG A 101 -20.64 8.21 -19.22
CA ARG A 101 -20.63 7.53 -20.53
C ARG A 101 -20.07 6.10 -20.47
N GLY A 102 -19.68 5.61 -19.28
CA GLY A 102 -19.04 4.30 -19.11
C GLY A 102 -17.58 4.23 -19.56
N TRP A 103 -16.99 5.34 -19.99
CA TRP A 103 -15.64 5.38 -20.55
C TRP A 103 -14.55 5.06 -19.52
N MET A 104 -14.70 5.46 -18.25
CA MET A 104 -13.80 5.07 -17.19
C MET A 104 -13.79 3.56 -16.98
N ARG A 105 -14.95 2.91 -17.05
CA ARG A 105 -15.02 1.43 -16.94
C ARG A 105 -14.21 0.74 -18.03
N GLN A 106 -14.26 1.26 -19.26
CA GLN A 106 -13.48 0.71 -20.38
C GLN A 106 -11.99 0.90 -20.16
N THR A 107 -11.56 2.12 -19.76
CA THR A 107 -10.16 2.43 -19.49
C THR A 107 -9.63 1.57 -18.35
N MET A 108 -10.38 1.42 -17.26
CA MET A 108 -10.04 0.57 -16.14
C MET A 108 -9.88 -0.90 -16.54
N ASN A 109 -10.83 -1.44 -17.29
CA ASN A 109 -10.75 -2.83 -17.77
C ASN A 109 -9.54 -3.06 -18.69
N ASP A 110 -9.18 -2.08 -19.52
CA ASP A 110 -8.00 -2.18 -20.37
C ASP A 110 -6.70 -2.18 -19.55
N VAL A 111 -6.58 -1.30 -18.54
CA VAL A 111 -5.48 -1.34 -17.58
C VAL A 111 -5.39 -2.71 -16.92
N LEU A 112 -6.45 -3.15 -16.25
CA LEU A 112 -6.46 -4.40 -15.48
C LEU A 112 -6.13 -5.63 -16.33
N THR A 113 -6.54 -5.63 -17.60
CA THR A 113 -6.20 -6.71 -18.55
C THR A 113 -4.71 -6.69 -18.92
N ALA A 114 -4.09 -5.52 -18.94
CA ALA A 114 -2.68 -5.37 -19.30
C ALA A 114 -1.72 -5.72 -18.14
N LEU A 115 -2.16 -5.64 -16.87
CA LEU A 115 -1.28 -5.81 -15.71
C LEU A 115 -0.71 -7.23 -15.58
N GLN A 116 -1.51 -8.28 -15.84
CA GLN A 116 -1.05 -9.67 -15.70
C GLN A 116 0.07 -10.01 -16.69
N PRO A 117 -0.05 -9.77 -18.01
CA PRO A 117 1.05 -10.00 -18.94
C PRO A 117 2.25 -9.07 -18.71
N ALA A 118 2.07 -7.92 -18.07
CA ALA A 118 3.16 -7.05 -17.64
C ALA A 118 3.90 -7.58 -16.40
N GLY A 119 3.41 -8.64 -15.75
CA GLY A 119 4.08 -9.33 -14.65
C GLY A 119 3.81 -8.74 -13.26
N PHE A 120 2.71 -8.01 -13.09
CA PHE A 120 2.26 -7.56 -11.77
C PHE A 120 1.60 -8.72 -11.01
N ASP A 121 1.81 -8.76 -9.69
CA ASP A 121 1.22 -9.75 -8.79
C ASP A 121 -0.15 -9.28 -8.28
N ILE A 122 -0.18 -8.04 -7.79
CA ILE A 122 -1.36 -7.39 -7.22
C ILE A 122 -1.51 -5.97 -7.77
N SER A 123 -2.69 -5.40 -7.59
CA SER A 123 -2.95 -3.98 -7.81
C SER A 123 -3.48 -3.34 -6.53
N LEU A 124 -3.10 -2.10 -6.27
CA LEU A 124 -3.48 -1.31 -5.12
C LEU A 124 -3.98 0.06 -5.58
N LEU A 125 -4.92 0.66 -4.86
CA LEU A 125 -5.34 2.04 -5.06
C LEU A 125 -5.94 2.62 -3.79
N TYR A 126 -6.04 3.94 -3.73
CA TYR A 126 -6.82 4.67 -2.73
C TYR A 126 -8.11 5.14 -3.39
N GLY A 127 -9.24 4.56 -2.96
CA GLY A 127 -10.47 4.61 -3.75
C GLY A 127 -11.67 5.25 -3.05
N ILE A 128 -12.73 5.42 -3.83
CA ILE A 128 -14.06 5.83 -3.35
C ILE A 128 -14.94 4.59 -3.22
N ASP A 129 -15.76 4.61 -2.18
CA ASP A 129 -16.68 3.54 -1.83
C ASP A 129 -17.64 3.18 -2.98
N GLY A 130 -17.85 1.89 -3.23
CA GLY A 130 -18.79 1.36 -4.20
C GLY A 130 -18.35 1.47 -5.67
N PHE A 131 -17.20 2.12 -5.97
CA PHE A 131 -16.77 2.31 -7.35
C PHE A 131 -15.82 1.21 -7.84
N TYR A 132 -14.92 0.72 -6.98
CA TYR A 132 -13.85 -0.22 -7.39
C TYR A 132 -14.16 -1.68 -7.11
N GLU A 133 -15.15 -2.00 -6.27
CA GLU A 133 -15.57 -3.37 -5.97
C GLU A 133 -16.04 -4.15 -7.22
N PRO A 134 -16.75 -3.52 -8.21
CA PRO A 134 -17.10 -4.21 -9.45
C PRO A 134 -15.91 -4.60 -10.31
N PHE A 135 -14.73 -4.04 -10.02
CA PHE A 135 -13.45 -4.40 -10.66
C PHE A 135 -12.65 -5.41 -9.84
N GLY A 136 -13.20 -5.99 -8.77
CA GLY A 136 -12.56 -6.99 -7.93
C GLY A 136 -11.64 -6.43 -6.85
N PHE A 137 -11.66 -5.12 -6.59
CA PHE A 137 -10.93 -4.54 -5.47
C PHE A 137 -11.69 -4.73 -4.16
N ARG A 138 -10.95 -4.94 -3.08
CA ARG A 138 -11.45 -5.04 -1.70
C ARG A 138 -10.57 -4.21 -0.78
N ARG A 139 -11.09 -3.81 0.37
CA ARG A 139 -10.34 -3.06 1.40
C ARG A 139 -9.02 -3.78 1.72
N ALA A 140 -7.91 -3.08 1.59
CA ALA A 140 -6.59 -3.64 1.88
C ALA A 140 -6.25 -3.56 3.36
N TRP A 141 -6.48 -2.40 3.98
CA TRP A 141 -6.28 -2.15 5.41
C TRP A 141 -7.05 -0.93 5.87
N SER A 142 -7.13 -0.76 7.21
CA SER A 142 -7.67 0.40 7.89
C SER A 142 -6.56 1.43 8.17
N ASP A 143 -6.93 2.68 8.40
CA ASP A 143 -6.01 3.73 8.80
C ASP A 143 -5.77 3.64 10.32
N TYR A 144 -4.58 3.19 10.70
CA TYR A 144 -4.17 3.08 12.11
C TYR A 144 -3.37 4.32 12.52
N SER A 145 -3.79 4.97 13.60
CA SER A 145 -3.09 6.12 14.14
C SER A 145 -3.13 6.16 15.67
N PHE A 146 -2.21 6.91 16.27
CA PHE A 146 -2.20 7.20 17.69
C PHE A 146 -2.28 8.70 17.92
N ARG A 147 -3.13 9.12 18.86
CA ARG A 147 -3.20 10.50 19.36
C ARG A 147 -2.62 10.57 20.74
N VAL A 148 -1.65 11.46 20.94
CA VAL A 148 -0.90 11.59 22.20
C VAL A 148 -0.86 13.07 22.59
N LYS A 149 -0.89 13.33 23.90
CA LYS A 149 -0.67 14.67 24.45
C LYS A 149 0.80 14.89 24.75
N ALA A 150 1.26 16.13 24.65
CA ALA A 150 2.65 16.48 24.95
C ALA A 150 3.10 16.06 26.36
N ILE A 151 2.19 16.19 27.36
CA ILE A 151 2.48 15.82 28.77
C ILE A 151 2.72 14.32 28.95
N ASP A 152 2.27 13.48 28.02
CA ASP A 152 2.39 12.03 28.08
C ASP A 152 3.63 11.51 27.34
N LEU A 153 4.48 12.40 26.78
CA LEU A 153 5.68 12.06 26.03
C LEU A 153 6.94 12.59 26.72
N PRO A 154 8.07 11.83 26.69
CA PRO A 154 9.37 12.38 27.01
C PRO A 154 9.72 13.46 25.98
N SER A 155 10.40 14.54 26.43
CA SER A 155 10.80 15.65 25.53
C SER A 155 12.28 16.00 25.63
N GLU A 156 13.01 15.39 26.56
CA GLU A 156 14.44 15.54 26.69
C GLU A 156 15.16 14.61 25.71
N ILE A 157 16.05 15.15 24.91
CA ILE A 157 16.95 14.43 24.00
C ILE A 157 18.40 14.79 24.35
N ASP A 158 19.29 13.83 24.27
CA ASP A 158 20.73 13.97 24.57
C ASP A 158 21.59 13.94 23.28
N PHE A 159 20.94 14.11 22.13
CA PHE A 159 21.55 14.14 20.80
C PHE A 159 21.03 15.33 19.98
N GLU A 160 21.78 15.71 18.97
CA GLU A 160 21.40 16.78 18.04
C GLU A 160 20.39 16.30 16.99
N LEU A 161 19.39 17.14 16.66
CA LEU A 161 18.47 16.93 15.55
C LEU A 161 18.95 17.70 14.32
N GLU A 162 19.21 16.97 13.25
CA GLU A 162 19.53 17.51 11.93
C GLU A 162 18.24 17.61 11.08
N GLU A 163 18.12 18.64 10.25
CA GLU A 163 17.08 18.65 9.21
C GLU A 163 17.45 17.65 8.11
N PHE A 164 16.45 16.89 7.65
CA PHE A 164 16.64 16.03 6.48
C PHE A 164 16.84 16.89 5.23
N THR A 165 17.89 16.60 4.50
CA THR A 165 18.19 17.16 3.18
C THR A 165 18.42 16.01 2.20
N ASP A 166 18.39 16.31 0.91
CA ASP A 166 18.65 15.32 -0.15
C ASP A 166 20.11 14.82 -0.19
N GLU A 167 20.95 15.16 0.78
CA GLU A 167 22.36 14.76 0.84
C GLU A 167 22.57 13.31 1.32
N HIS A 168 21.61 12.75 2.08
CA HIS A 168 21.72 11.41 2.68
C HIS A 168 20.51 10.49 2.41
N PRO A 169 19.97 10.45 1.19
CA PRO A 169 18.76 9.70 0.92
C PRO A 169 18.96 8.18 1.11
N GLU A 170 20.15 7.65 0.77
CA GLU A 170 20.43 6.22 0.83
C GLU A 170 20.48 5.69 2.28
N GLU A 171 21.11 6.41 3.22
CA GLU A 171 21.19 6.01 4.62
C GLU A 171 19.78 5.97 5.26
N VAL A 172 18.92 6.96 4.93
CA VAL A 172 17.53 7.01 5.43
C VAL A 172 16.70 5.89 4.80
N ILE A 173 16.88 5.58 3.51
CA ILE A 173 16.24 4.44 2.83
C ILE A 173 16.65 3.12 3.50
N GLU A 174 17.92 2.92 3.80
CA GLU A 174 18.39 1.71 4.48
C GLU A 174 17.80 1.59 5.89
N LEU A 175 17.70 2.70 6.64
CA LEU A 175 17.07 2.69 7.96
C LEU A 175 15.58 2.37 7.84
N ALA A 176 14.86 2.95 6.89
CA ALA A 176 13.48 2.61 6.60
C ALA A 176 13.32 1.13 6.22
N HIS A 177 14.23 0.58 5.40
CA HIS A 177 14.21 -0.84 5.05
C HIS A 177 14.36 -1.74 6.26
N ARG A 178 15.23 -1.40 7.22
CA ARG A 178 15.38 -2.15 8.48
C ARG A 178 14.12 -2.04 9.33
N ALA A 179 13.59 -0.83 9.50
CA ALA A 179 12.39 -0.57 10.30
C ALA A 179 11.16 -1.30 9.77
N TYR A 180 11.00 -1.32 8.44
CA TYR A 180 9.83 -1.91 7.77
C TYR A 180 10.06 -3.33 7.24
N THR A 181 11.12 -4.02 7.63
CA THR A 181 11.49 -5.34 7.09
C THR A 181 10.34 -6.35 7.15
N SER A 182 9.58 -6.39 8.25
CA SER A 182 8.45 -7.30 8.46
C SER A 182 7.07 -6.65 8.30
N GLN A 183 7.03 -5.37 7.91
CA GLN A 183 5.80 -4.60 7.82
C GLN A 183 5.08 -4.87 6.51
N THR A 184 3.97 -5.62 6.54
CA THR A 184 3.09 -5.78 5.38
C THR A 184 2.46 -4.44 4.99
N GLY A 185 2.42 -4.16 3.68
CA GLY A 185 1.89 -2.91 3.14
C GLY A 185 2.96 -1.87 2.85
N SER A 186 4.14 -1.92 3.49
CA SER A 186 5.22 -0.97 3.24
C SER A 186 5.87 -1.18 1.87
N VAL A 187 6.34 -0.09 1.27
CA VAL A 187 7.02 -0.10 -0.04
C VAL A 187 8.50 -0.41 0.14
N VAL A 188 9.10 -1.12 -0.82
CA VAL A 188 10.54 -1.21 -0.97
C VAL A 188 11.00 0.07 -1.64
N ARG A 189 11.43 1.04 -0.85
CA ARG A 189 11.90 2.34 -1.35
C ARG A 189 13.19 2.18 -2.13
N GLU A 190 13.27 2.82 -3.28
CA GLU A 190 14.46 2.87 -4.14
C GLU A 190 14.91 4.34 -4.28
N GLY A 191 16.07 4.61 -4.86
CA GLY A 191 16.56 5.98 -5.03
C GLY A 191 15.56 6.89 -5.73
N GLY A 192 15.44 8.13 -5.28
CA GLY A 192 14.47 9.11 -5.79
C GLY A 192 13.08 9.04 -5.15
N TRP A 193 12.84 8.12 -4.22
CA TRP A 193 11.57 7.99 -3.50
C TRP A 193 11.15 9.25 -2.74
N PHE A 194 12.11 10.01 -2.20
CA PHE A 194 11.87 11.18 -1.37
C PHE A 194 11.36 12.41 -2.12
N THR A 195 11.29 12.41 -3.45
CA THR A 195 10.70 13.51 -4.23
C THR A 195 9.20 13.72 -3.97
N SER A 196 8.54 12.75 -3.33
CA SER A 196 7.13 12.84 -2.93
C SER A 196 6.91 13.53 -1.56
N LEU A 197 7.97 13.86 -0.81
CA LEU A 197 7.91 14.45 0.54
C LEU A 197 7.70 15.96 0.57
N ASN A 198 7.24 16.60 -0.48
CA ASN A 198 7.19 18.08 -0.65
C ASN A 198 6.46 18.86 0.46
N GLU A 199 5.60 18.21 1.26
CA GLU A 199 4.88 18.83 2.36
C GLU A 199 5.42 18.42 3.74
N ASP A 200 6.30 17.41 3.79
CA ASP A 200 6.82 16.86 5.02
C ASP A 200 8.19 17.43 5.35
N ARG A 201 8.41 17.75 6.64
CA ARG A 201 9.73 18.13 7.15
C ARG A 201 10.35 16.92 7.84
N GLY A 202 11.54 16.53 7.41
CA GLY A 202 12.29 15.44 8.00
C GLY A 202 13.23 15.95 9.10
N HIS A 203 13.29 15.18 10.18
CA HIS A 203 14.27 15.35 11.25
C HIS A 203 14.97 14.01 11.45
N LEU A 204 16.30 14.04 11.54
CA LEU A 204 17.10 12.84 11.78
C LEU A 204 18.08 13.06 12.94
N TRP A 205 18.57 11.97 13.50
CA TRP A 205 19.62 11.99 14.52
C TRP A 205 20.61 10.85 14.30
N ARG A 206 21.82 11.03 14.84
CA ARG A 206 22.90 10.06 14.73
C ARG A 206 23.15 9.31 16.02
N GLY A 207 23.64 8.09 15.87
CA GLY A 207 24.17 7.29 16.97
C GLY A 207 25.60 7.70 17.34
N ALA A 208 26.13 7.08 18.38
CA ALA A 208 27.50 7.32 18.83
C ALA A 208 28.58 6.94 17.79
N ASP A 209 28.24 6.11 16.81
CA ASP A 209 29.08 5.70 15.67
C ASP A 209 29.02 6.69 14.49
N GLY A 210 28.20 7.75 14.60
CA GLY A 210 27.98 8.74 13.55
C GLY A 210 26.99 8.32 12.46
N ALA A 211 26.49 7.07 12.47
CA ALA A 211 25.47 6.62 11.54
C ALA A 211 24.09 7.18 11.90
N ILE A 212 23.19 7.34 10.92
CA ILE A 212 21.81 7.73 11.18
C ILE A 212 21.12 6.64 12.02
N ALA A 213 20.73 7.01 13.24
CA ALA A 213 20.07 6.15 14.22
C ALA A 213 18.54 6.21 14.13
N GLY A 214 17.99 7.32 13.63
CA GLY A 214 16.58 7.47 13.47
C GLY A 214 16.18 8.69 12.66
N TYR A 215 14.91 8.72 12.26
CA TYR A 215 14.27 9.87 11.64
C TYR A 215 12.79 9.96 11.99
N VAL A 216 12.25 11.16 11.86
CA VAL A 216 10.83 11.46 11.96
C VAL A 216 10.47 12.43 10.85
N PHE A 217 9.45 12.12 10.05
CA PHE A 217 8.85 13.06 9.12
C PHE A 217 7.58 13.64 9.70
N THR A 218 7.41 14.95 9.55
CA THR A 218 6.34 15.74 10.16
C THR A 218 5.61 16.56 9.12
N ARG A 219 4.29 16.70 9.28
CA ARG A 219 3.44 17.60 8.51
C ARG A 219 2.63 18.47 9.47
N LEU A 220 2.38 19.71 9.10
CA LEU A 220 1.63 20.68 9.90
C LEU A 220 0.40 21.16 9.10
N PRO A 221 -0.63 20.34 8.91
CA PRO A 221 -1.89 20.83 8.36
C PRO A 221 -2.57 21.68 9.43
N ASP A 222 -2.79 22.95 9.10
CA ASP A 222 -3.32 23.94 10.02
C ASP A 222 -2.47 24.04 11.31
N GLU A 223 -3.04 23.78 12.47
CA GLU A 223 -2.32 23.79 13.75
C GLU A 223 -2.02 22.38 14.29
N GLN A 224 -2.31 21.33 13.53
CA GLN A 224 -2.12 19.93 13.96
C GLN A 224 -0.74 19.41 13.58
N LEU A 225 0.00 18.86 14.55
CA LEU A 225 1.23 18.11 14.25
C LEU A 225 0.89 16.67 13.87
N LEU A 226 1.30 16.27 12.68
CA LEU A 226 1.25 14.89 12.22
C LEU A 226 2.67 14.32 12.14
N ILE A 227 2.86 13.08 12.58
CA ILE A 227 4.03 12.27 12.26
C ILE A 227 3.59 11.33 11.13
N THR A 228 4.19 11.52 9.97
CA THR A 228 3.79 10.83 8.73
C THR A 228 4.65 9.59 8.44
N ASP A 229 5.90 9.59 8.95
CA ASP A 229 6.82 8.46 8.85
C ASP A 229 7.87 8.53 9.96
N HIS A 230 8.42 7.38 10.35
CA HIS A 230 9.46 7.30 11.37
C HIS A 230 10.27 6.02 11.25
N ALA A 231 11.52 6.06 11.71
CA ALA A 231 12.33 4.88 12.01
C ALA A 231 13.31 5.18 13.14
N GLY A 232 13.71 4.16 13.86
CA GLY A 232 14.63 4.25 15.00
C GLY A 232 14.12 3.49 16.23
N GLU A 233 14.84 3.63 17.31
CA GLU A 233 14.46 3.05 18.60
C GLU A 233 13.19 3.76 19.14
N PRO A 234 12.13 3.03 19.56
CA PRO A 234 10.85 3.62 19.91
C PRO A 234 10.90 4.74 20.96
N ASN A 235 11.72 4.61 22.00
CA ASN A 235 11.81 5.63 23.03
C ASN A 235 12.50 6.90 22.52
N GLN A 236 13.49 6.78 21.63
CA GLN A 236 14.12 7.92 20.97
C GLN A 236 13.12 8.62 20.02
N VAL A 237 12.36 7.86 19.23
CA VAL A 237 11.29 8.41 18.39
C VAL A 237 10.29 9.20 19.22
N LEU A 238 9.82 8.65 20.35
CA LEU A 238 8.87 9.33 21.24
C LEU A 238 9.46 10.58 21.89
N ALA A 239 10.73 10.56 22.28
CA ALA A 239 11.44 11.72 22.84
C ALA A 239 11.59 12.83 21.79
N VAL A 240 11.95 12.49 20.54
CA VAL A 240 12.01 13.44 19.43
C VAL A 240 10.64 14.05 19.14
N VAL A 241 9.57 13.23 19.12
CA VAL A 241 8.20 13.72 18.92
C VAL A 241 7.83 14.71 20.05
N GLY A 242 8.09 14.38 21.31
CA GLY A 242 7.84 15.27 22.44
C GLY A 242 8.66 16.56 22.38
N HIS A 243 9.93 16.48 22.00
CA HIS A 243 10.79 17.63 21.77
C HIS A 243 10.25 18.57 20.66
N LEU A 244 9.83 18.01 19.53
CA LEU A 244 9.22 18.76 18.43
C LEU A 244 7.91 19.43 18.84
N MET A 245 7.06 18.73 19.63
CA MET A 245 5.85 19.32 20.18
C MET A 245 6.13 20.54 21.06
N GLN A 246 7.14 20.43 21.92
CA GLN A 246 7.58 21.52 22.78
C GLN A 246 8.09 22.72 21.96
N ARG A 247 8.98 22.47 20.99
CA ARG A 247 9.54 23.48 20.09
C ARG A 247 8.48 24.19 19.24
N LEU A 248 7.43 23.46 18.82
CA LEU A 248 6.34 23.94 17.98
C LEU A 248 5.13 24.44 18.78
N GLU A 249 5.21 24.43 20.13
CA GLU A 249 4.12 24.80 21.04
C GLU A 249 2.81 24.04 20.76
N ARG A 250 2.92 22.70 20.55
CA ARG A 250 1.76 21.82 20.30
C ARG A 250 1.45 20.99 21.52
N ASP A 251 0.16 20.93 21.90
CA ASP A 251 -0.32 20.12 23.02
C ASP A 251 -0.68 18.68 22.64
N ARG A 252 -0.86 18.42 21.33
CA ARG A 252 -1.25 17.11 20.79
C ARG A 252 -0.52 16.82 19.47
N VAL A 253 -0.31 15.50 19.25
CA VAL A 253 0.24 14.97 18.01
C VAL A 253 -0.61 13.78 17.56
N THR A 254 -0.70 13.58 16.24
CA THR A 254 -1.21 12.34 15.66
C THR A 254 -0.07 11.65 14.92
N ILE A 255 0.21 10.40 15.31
CA ILE A 255 1.20 9.54 14.63
C ILE A 255 0.40 8.63 13.72
N THR A 256 0.59 8.76 12.40
CA THR A 256 -0.22 8.10 11.38
C THR A 256 0.41 6.81 10.89
N CYS A 257 -0.39 5.94 10.28
CA CYS A 257 0.05 4.70 9.62
C CYS A 257 0.87 3.76 10.52
N ILE A 258 0.49 3.70 11.80
CA ILE A 258 1.16 2.86 12.82
C ILE A 258 0.46 1.51 12.93
N PRO A 259 1.07 0.42 12.42
CA PRO A 259 0.50 -0.92 12.56
C PRO A 259 0.35 -1.33 14.02
N PRO A 260 -0.77 -1.97 14.41
CA PRO A 260 -1.01 -2.34 15.82
C PRO A 260 0.08 -3.20 16.45
N ALA A 261 0.77 -4.03 15.66
CA ALA A 261 1.77 -4.97 16.17
C ALA A 261 3.21 -4.42 16.23
N CYS A 262 3.47 -3.20 15.76
CA CYS A 262 4.83 -2.66 15.73
C CYS A 262 5.35 -2.26 17.14
N ALA A 263 6.67 -2.08 17.25
CA ALA A 263 7.31 -1.74 18.53
C ALA A 263 6.84 -0.38 19.07
N LEU A 264 6.71 0.62 18.20
CA LEU A 264 6.24 1.96 18.59
C LEU A 264 4.80 1.92 19.11
N ALA A 265 3.89 1.15 18.48
CA ALA A 265 2.52 0.96 18.97
C ALA A 265 2.49 0.37 20.38
N ARG A 266 3.38 -0.61 20.67
CA ARG A 266 3.49 -1.18 22.03
C ARG A 266 3.96 -0.14 23.06
N SER A 267 4.96 0.68 22.73
CA SER A 267 5.41 1.78 23.60
C SER A 267 4.32 2.82 23.82
N LEU A 268 3.59 3.20 22.79
CA LEU A 268 2.46 4.14 22.89
C LEU A 268 1.32 3.62 23.77
N ARG A 269 1.01 2.31 23.73
CA ARG A 269 0.01 1.69 24.61
C ARG A 269 0.42 1.61 26.07
N GLN A 270 1.73 1.61 26.36
CA GLN A 270 2.24 1.69 27.74
C GLN A 270 2.15 3.11 28.31
N GLY A 271 2.11 4.13 27.44
CA GLY A 271 1.80 5.51 27.77
C GLY A 271 0.30 5.78 27.73
N ASN A 272 -0.08 7.05 27.86
CA ASN A 272 -1.49 7.48 27.81
C ASN A 272 -1.91 7.91 26.39
N ALA A 273 -1.71 7.01 25.40
CA ALA A 273 -2.04 7.27 24.01
C ALA A 273 -3.43 6.72 23.66
N ARG A 274 -4.14 7.41 22.76
CA ARG A 274 -5.38 6.91 22.16
C ARG A 274 -5.06 6.26 20.84
N GLU A 275 -5.29 4.95 20.72
CA GLU A 275 -5.28 4.25 19.44
C GLU A 275 -6.59 4.52 18.69
N VAL A 276 -6.47 4.82 17.40
CA VAL A 276 -7.61 5.11 16.51
C VAL A 276 -7.50 4.23 15.28
N VAL A 277 -8.51 3.43 15.04
CA VAL A 277 -8.70 2.69 13.78
C VAL A 277 -9.80 3.40 13.01
N HIS A 278 -9.46 3.90 11.83
CA HIS A 278 -10.40 4.64 11.00
C HIS A 278 -10.69 3.86 9.71
N HIS A 279 -11.93 3.45 9.55
CA HIS A 279 -12.47 2.88 8.32
C HIS A 279 -13.04 4.03 7.48
N ARG A 280 -12.31 4.48 6.50
CA ARG A 280 -12.76 5.57 5.64
C ARG A 280 -13.74 5.05 4.61
N ARG A 281 -14.78 5.82 4.33
CA ARG A 281 -15.66 5.53 3.21
C ARG A 281 -14.99 5.86 1.86
N ASN A 282 -14.16 6.89 1.85
CA ASN A 282 -13.41 7.31 0.67
C ASN A 282 -11.95 7.53 1.04
N GLY A 283 -11.04 7.11 0.16
CA GLY A 283 -9.61 7.22 0.34
C GLY A 283 -8.97 6.07 1.12
N ASP A 284 -9.70 4.99 1.38
CA ASP A 284 -9.10 3.76 1.91
C ASP A 284 -8.30 3.02 0.85
N ALA A 285 -7.29 2.29 1.31
CA ALA A 285 -6.51 1.41 0.47
C ALA A 285 -7.36 0.20 0.03
N LEU A 286 -7.37 -0.06 -1.26
CA LEU A 286 -8.06 -1.19 -1.86
C LEU A 286 -7.07 -2.06 -2.64
N VAL A 287 -7.18 -3.38 -2.51
CA VAL A 287 -6.30 -4.37 -3.14
C VAL A 287 -7.06 -5.32 -4.04
N ARG A 288 -6.41 -5.76 -5.12
CA ARG A 288 -6.88 -6.79 -6.03
C ARG A 288 -5.72 -7.72 -6.39
N ILE A 289 -6.00 -9.03 -6.50
CA ILE A 289 -5.07 -9.98 -7.12
C ILE A 289 -5.07 -9.78 -8.63
N VAL A 290 -3.87 -9.67 -9.22
CA VAL A 290 -3.65 -9.58 -10.67
C VAL A 290 -3.23 -10.94 -11.22
N ASN A 291 -2.30 -11.62 -10.53
CA ASN A 291 -1.76 -12.92 -10.89
C ASN A 291 -1.70 -13.81 -9.66
N LEU A 292 -2.68 -14.68 -9.51
CA LEU A 292 -2.81 -15.54 -8.32
C LEU A 292 -1.63 -16.49 -8.18
N ARG A 293 -1.23 -17.16 -9.27
CA ARG A 293 -0.11 -18.10 -9.29
C ARG A 293 1.20 -17.45 -8.86
N SER A 294 1.53 -16.31 -9.47
CA SER A 294 2.75 -15.56 -9.13
C SER A 294 2.72 -15.05 -7.69
N THR A 295 1.57 -14.53 -7.23
CA THR A 295 1.38 -14.06 -5.86
C THR A 295 1.62 -15.18 -4.86
N LEU A 296 0.96 -16.32 -5.03
CA LEU A 296 1.12 -17.48 -4.13
C LEU A 296 2.53 -18.06 -4.19
N GLN A 297 3.14 -18.14 -5.39
CA GLN A 297 4.53 -18.61 -5.53
C GLN A 297 5.51 -17.76 -4.70
N LYS A 298 5.34 -16.44 -4.71
CA LYS A 298 6.15 -15.51 -3.91
C LYS A 298 5.83 -15.58 -2.41
N LEU A 299 4.59 -15.93 -2.05
CA LEU A 299 4.18 -16.08 -0.65
C LEU A 299 4.62 -17.42 -0.01
N ILE A 300 5.17 -18.37 -0.76
CA ILE A 300 5.62 -19.66 -0.21
C ILE A 300 6.45 -19.53 1.08
N PRO A 301 7.47 -18.64 1.17
CA PRO A 301 8.25 -18.52 2.40
C PRO A 301 7.41 -18.10 3.61
N GLU A 302 6.46 -17.18 3.39
CA GLU A 302 5.54 -16.71 4.44
C GLU A 302 4.55 -17.78 4.88
N MET A 303 3.97 -18.51 3.91
CA MET A 303 3.05 -19.64 4.17
C MET A 303 3.75 -20.76 4.93
N LYS A 304 4.97 -21.14 4.52
CA LYS A 304 5.77 -22.15 5.26
C LYS A 304 6.05 -21.72 6.68
N GLY A 305 6.46 -20.48 6.87
CA GLY A 305 6.70 -19.92 8.19
C GLY A 305 5.44 -19.83 9.05
N ALA A 306 4.29 -19.55 8.46
CA ALA A 306 3.00 -19.52 9.15
C ALA A 306 2.56 -20.92 9.54
N LEU A 307 2.54 -21.86 8.60
CA LEU A 307 2.16 -23.25 8.83
C LEU A 307 2.99 -23.90 9.95
N SER A 308 4.33 -23.69 9.94
CA SER A 308 5.22 -24.27 10.97
C SER A 308 4.92 -23.77 12.39
N ARG A 309 4.25 -22.64 12.55
CA ARG A 309 3.85 -22.05 13.84
C ARG A 309 2.36 -22.23 14.14
N SER A 310 1.60 -22.82 13.23
CA SER A 310 0.16 -23.06 13.39
C SER A 310 -0.15 -24.24 14.30
N LEU A 311 -1.44 -24.52 14.48
CA LEU A 311 -1.92 -25.70 15.22
C LEU A 311 -1.78 -27.01 14.43
N ILE A 312 -1.51 -26.94 13.11
CA ILE A 312 -1.40 -28.09 12.21
C ILE A 312 -0.05 -28.09 11.43
N PRO A 313 1.11 -27.98 12.11
CA PRO A 313 2.39 -27.74 11.43
C PRO A 313 2.84 -28.89 10.52
N GLY A 314 2.33 -30.10 10.74
CA GLY A 314 2.62 -31.31 9.95
C GLY A 314 1.54 -31.65 8.93
N TRP A 315 0.62 -30.74 8.61
CA TRP A 315 -0.44 -31.00 7.64
C TRP A 315 0.14 -31.26 6.24
N GLU A 316 -0.35 -32.32 5.59
CA GLU A 316 0.03 -32.70 4.24
C GLU A 316 -1.23 -32.89 3.38
N GLY A 317 -1.15 -32.47 2.13
CA GLY A 317 -2.28 -32.59 1.21
C GLY A 317 -2.27 -31.54 0.10
N ALA A 318 -3.46 -31.30 -0.45
CA ALA A 318 -3.67 -30.37 -1.55
C ALA A 318 -4.81 -29.40 -1.21
N LEU A 319 -4.52 -28.10 -1.26
CA LEU A 319 -5.50 -27.02 -1.10
C LEU A 319 -5.68 -26.31 -2.43
N ARG A 320 -6.88 -26.30 -2.97
CA ARG A 320 -7.24 -25.52 -4.14
C ARG A 320 -7.60 -24.09 -3.72
N VAL A 321 -7.06 -23.12 -4.43
CA VAL A 321 -7.34 -21.68 -4.24
C VAL A 321 -7.93 -21.16 -5.54
N ASP A 322 -9.16 -20.66 -5.48
CA ASP A 322 -9.92 -20.16 -6.61
C ASP A 322 -10.01 -18.64 -6.54
N GLY A 323 -9.27 -17.94 -7.40
CA GLY A 323 -9.41 -16.50 -7.63
C GLY A 323 -10.40 -16.18 -8.75
N ASP A 324 -10.62 -14.87 -9.01
CA ASP A 324 -11.59 -14.41 -10.02
C ASP A 324 -11.27 -14.88 -11.46
N MET A 325 -9.98 -14.98 -11.80
CA MET A 325 -9.53 -15.26 -13.17
C MET A 325 -8.70 -16.54 -13.29
N GLU A 326 -8.23 -17.09 -12.18
CA GLU A 326 -7.30 -18.20 -12.15
C GLU A 326 -7.53 -19.05 -10.90
N SER A 327 -7.36 -20.37 -11.05
CA SER A 327 -7.34 -21.32 -9.92
C SER A 327 -6.01 -22.06 -9.90
N VAL A 328 -5.49 -22.31 -8.71
CA VAL A 328 -4.25 -23.06 -8.51
C VAL A 328 -4.40 -24.07 -7.36
N THR A 329 -3.52 -25.07 -7.29
CA THR A 329 -3.44 -25.98 -6.15
C THR A 329 -2.12 -25.79 -5.41
N LEU A 330 -2.18 -25.62 -4.09
CA LEU A 330 -1.05 -25.70 -3.18
C LEU A 330 -0.88 -27.15 -2.76
N HIS A 331 0.25 -27.76 -3.06
CA HIS A 331 0.65 -29.07 -2.55
C HIS A 331 1.59 -28.89 -1.37
N ILE A 332 1.29 -29.54 -0.27
CA ILE A 332 2.06 -29.51 0.97
C ILE A 332 2.45 -30.94 1.31
N GLU A 333 3.74 -31.23 1.29
CA GLU A 333 4.30 -32.55 1.58
C GLU A 333 5.69 -32.40 2.20
N GLY A 334 5.97 -33.10 3.30
CA GLY A 334 7.25 -33.02 4.01
C GLY A 334 7.66 -31.59 4.40
N GLY A 335 6.72 -30.72 4.72
CA GLY A 335 6.95 -29.31 5.02
C GLY A 335 7.34 -28.44 3.81
N GLN A 336 7.25 -28.99 2.58
CA GLN A 336 7.45 -28.23 1.34
C GLN A 336 6.10 -27.79 0.76
N LEU A 337 6.04 -26.55 0.28
CA LEU A 337 4.91 -26.02 -0.48
C LEU A 337 5.29 -25.87 -1.95
N GLN A 338 4.39 -26.30 -2.83
CA GLN A 338 4.55 -26.16 -4.28
C GLN A 338 3.22 -25.71 -4.91
N ILE A 339 3.32 -24.90 -5.96
CA ILE A 339 2.16 -24.43 -6.74
C ILE A 339 2.01 -25.34 -7.96
N ALA A 340 0.83 -25.90 -8.16
CA ALA A 340 0.49 -26.75 -9.29
C ALA A 340 -0.76 -26.25 -10.01
N GLU A 341 -1.10 -26.88 -11.12
CA GLU A 341 -2.38 -26.68 -11.82
C GLU A 341 -3.56 -27.03 -10.92
N ALA A 342 -4.66 -26.29 -11.08
CA ALA A 342 -5.86 -26.52 -10.27
C ALA A 342 -6.41 -27.94 -10.51
N ARG A 343 -6.67 -28.67 -9.42
CA ARG A 343 -7.31 -29.98 -9.45
C ARG A 343 -8.78 -29.83 -9.08
N ALA A 344 -9.66 -30.25 -9.97
CA ALA A 344 -11.09 -30.13 -9.78
C ALA A 344 -11.62 -30.99 -8.60
N ASP A 345 -10.92 -32.09 -8.30
CA ASP A 345 -11.24 -33.08 -7.27
C ASP A 345 -10.59 -32.76 -5.90
N SER A 346 -10.02 -31.58 -5.72
CA SER A 346 -9.41 -31.20 -4.43
C SER A 346 -10.49 -31.15 -3.33
N PRO A 347 -10.30 -31.88 -2.22
CA PRO A 347 -11.28 -31.90 -1.13
C PRO A 347 -11.29 -30.61 -0.31
N HIS A 348 -10.20 -29.84 -0.37
CA HIS A 348 -10.02 -28.61 0.38
C HIS A 348 -9.96 -27.43 -0.60
N VAL A 349 -10.83 -26.43 -0.42
CA VAL A 349 -10.95 -25.28 -1.32
C VAL A 349 -11.04 -23.99 -0.52
N LEU A 350 -10.35 -22.97 -1.01
CA LEU A 350 -10.53 -21.56 -0.62
C LEU A 350 -10.95 -20.77 -1.85
N ALA A 351 -12.05 -20.05 -1.74
CA ALA A 351 -12.59 -19.23 -2.82
C ALA A 351 -13.33 -17.99 -2.29
N GLY A 352 -13.44 -16.96 -3.10
CA GLY A 352 -14.30 -15.83 -2.77
C GLY A 352 -13.62 -14.47 -2.91
N PRO A 353 -14.44 -13.40 -2.84
CA PRO A 353 -13.96 -12.04 -3.08
C PRO A 353 -12.95 -11.54 -2.03
N ALA A 354 -12.95 -12.10 -0.80
CA ALA A 354 -11.99 -11.75 0.24
C ALA A 354 -10.59 -12.37 0.04
N LEU A 355 -10.36 -13.15 -1.02
CA LEU A 355 -9.07 -13.80 -1.23
C LEU A 355 -7.89 -12.81 -1.31
N SER A 356 -8.09 -11.63 -1.91
CA SER A 356 -7.04 -10.61 -1.96
C SER A 356 -6.68 -10.08 -0.56
N GLN A 357 -7.66 -9.93 0.31
CA GLN A 357 -7.51 -9.51 1.70
C GLN A 357 -6.79 -10.59 2.53
N LEU A 358 -7.21 -11.85 2.35
CA LEU A 358 -6.60 -13.01 2.98
C LEU A 358 -5.11 -13.11 2.66
N LEU A 359 -4.72 -13.01 1.37
CA LEU A 359 -3.33 -13.19 0.94
C LEU A 359 -2.37 -12.13 1.49
N ILE A 360 -2.84 -10.90 1.71
CA ILE A 360 -2.03 -9.86 2.35
C ILE A 360 -2.20 -9.78 3.87
N GLY A 361 -3.15 -10.55 4.44
CA GLY A 361 -3.41 -10.59 5.88
C GLY A 361 -4.11 -9.35 6.42
N THR A 362 -5.13 -8.85 5.71
CA THR A 362 -5.92 -7.67 6.11
C THR A 362 -6.59 -7.90 7.46
N ASP A 363 -7.34 -8.98 7.58
CA ASP A 363 -8.06 -9.39 8.79
C ASP A 363 -7.92 -10.90 8.97
N ASP A 364 -8.51 -11.45 10.02
CA ASP A 364 -8.51 -12.88 10.28
C ASP A 364 -9.39 -13.62 9.26
N SER A 365 -8.96 -14.82 8.84
CA SER A 365 -9.74 -15.65 7.91
C SER A 365 -11.12 -16.02 8.42
N GLU A 366 -11.28 -16.14 9.75
CA GLU A 366 -12.57 -16.44 10.37
C GLU A 366 -13.59 -15.33 10.12
N GLU A 367 -13.17 -14.06 10.21
CA GLU A 367 -14.06 -12.92 9.93
C GLU A 367 -14.61 -13.00 8.50
N PHE A 368 -13.75 -13.28 7.51
CA PHE A 368 -14.18 -13.41 6.11
C PHE A 368 -15.12 -14.60 5.88
N ILE A 369 -14.92 -15.73 6.61
CA ILE A 369 -15.79 -16.90 6.53
C ILE A 369 -17.15 -16.61 7.16
N GLU A 370 -17.18 -15.96 8.32
CA GLU A 370 -18.42 -15.57 9.00
C GLU A 370 -19.24 -14.55 8.20
N GLU A 371 -18.58 -13.62 7.52
CA GLU A 371 -19.19 -12.67 6.59
C GLU A 371 -19.66 -13.32 5.28
N GLY A 372 -19.26 -14.55 5.00
CA GLY A 372 -19.55 -15.25 3.75
C GLY A 372 -18.79 -14.69 2.53
N THR A 373 -17.75 -13.89 2.76
CA THR A 373 -16.88 -13.33 1.70
C THR A 373 -15.72 -14.24 1.34
N LEU A 374 -15.40 -15.23 2.19
CA LEU A 374 -14.49 -16.35 1.93
C LEU A 374 -15.23 -17.66 2.12
N VAL A 375 -15.22 -18.51 1.11
CA VAL A 375 -15.75 -19.87 1.15
C VAL A 375 -14.60 -20.84 1.39
N ALA A 376 -14.72 -21.66 2.42
CA ALA A 376 -13.77 -22.71 2.77
C ALA A 376 -14.48 -24.07 2.82
N SER A 377 -13.92 -25.08 2.18
CA SER A 377 -14.46 -26.47 2.23
C SER A 377 -13.42 -27.46 2.71
N GLY A 378 -13.86 -28.60 3.22
CA GLY A 378 -12.99 -29.58 3.88
C GLY A 378 -12.25 -28.95 5.06
N GLU A 379 -10.92 -29.11 5.12
CA GLU A 379 -10.05 -28.47 6.11
C GLU A 379 -9.60 -27.07 5.67
N GLY A 380 -10.28 -26.47 4.65
CA GLY A 380 -9.92 -25.16 4.12
C GLY A 380 -9.97 -24.04 5.17
N ARG A 381 -10.85 -24.16 6.18
CA ARG A 381 -10.97 -23.19 7.27
C ARG A 381 -9.70 -23.15 8.14
N GLU A 382 -9.25 -24.32 8.58
CA GLU A 382 -8.03 -24.46 9.37
C GLU A 382 -6.78 -24.07 8.56
N LEU A 383 -6.78 -24.41 7.27
CA LEU A 383 -5.69 -24.06 6.36
C LEU A 383 -5.64 -22.58 6.05
N ALA A 384 -6.77 -21.90 5.94
CA ALA A 384 -6.80 -20.44 5.76
C ALA A 384 -6.09 -19.74 6.92
N SER A 385 -6.45 -20.07 8.15
CA SER A 385 -5.82 -19.54 9.37
C SER A 385 -4.33 -19.91 9.47
N ALA A 386 -3.98 -21.17 9.13
CA ALA A 386 -2.62 -21.68 9.25
C ALA A 386 -1.64 -21.08 8.20
N LEU A 387 -2.11 -20.83 6.99
CA LEU A 387 -1.28 -20.34 5.88
C LEU A 387 -1.28 -18.81 5.74
N PHE A 388 -2.39 -18.17 6.06
CA PHE A 388 -2.62 -16.75 5.82
C PHE A 388 -3.07 -16.01 7.10
N PRO A 389 -2.22 -15.92 8.12
CA PRO A 389 -2.57 -15.21 9.35
C PRO A 389 -2.75 -13.71 9.10
N ALA A 390 -3.56 -13.05 9.92
CA ALA A 390 -3.69 -11.60 9.93
C ALA A 390 -2.33 -10.93 10.19
N ARG A 391 -2.01 -9.87 9.43
CA ARG A 391 -0.72 -9.17 9.43
C ARG A 391 -0.86 -7.69 9.75
N ASN A 392 -2.09 -7.18 9.80
CA ASN A 392 -2.40 -5.76 10.00
C ASN A 392 -1.58 -4.87 9.05
N PRO A 393 -1.75 -4.98 7.73
CA PRO A 393 -0.98 -4.22 6.77
C PRO A 393 -1.19 -2.71 6.95
N ALA A 394 -0.15 -1.95 6.72
CA ALA A 394 -0.19 -0.49 6.70
C ALA A 394 0.92 0.06 5.81
N MET A 395 0.64 1.16 5.12
CA MET A 395 1.59 1.87 4.29
C MET A 395 1.92 3.21 4.94
N PRO A 396 3.20 3.55 5.17
CA PRO A 396 3.59 4.88 5.61
C PRO A 396 3.06 5.97 4.68
N ALA A 397 2.65 7.11 5.23
CA ALA A 397 2.02 8.16 4.43
C ALA A 397 2.87 8.68 3.26
N PRO A 398 4.21 8.79 3.36
CA PRO A 398 5.05 9.16 2.21
C PRO A 398 5.06 8.12 1.07
N ASP A 399 4.62 6.90 1.34
CA ASP A 399 4.54 5.83 0.34
C ASP A 399 3.20 5.82 -0.43
N HIS A 400 2.25 6.69 -0.08
CA HIS A 400 1.00 6.86 -0.81
C HIS A 400 1.25 7.49 -2.19
N PHE A 401 0.53 7.08 -3.21
CA PHE A 401 0.68 7.45 -4.62
C PHE A 401 -0.62 7.95 -5.25
#